data_7b43243e9eb40128a75977686051ac74
#
_entry.id   7b43243e9eb40128a75977686051ac74
#
_cell.length_a   1.000
_cell.length_b   1.000
_cell.length_c   1.000
_cell.angle_alpha   90.00
_cell.angle_beta   90.00
_cell.angle_gamma   90.00
#
_symmetry.space_group_name_H-M   'P 1'
#
loop_
_entity.id
_entity.type
_entity.pdbx_description
1 polymer ?
#
loop_
_entity_poly.entity_id
_entity_poly.type
_entity_poly.pdbx_seq_one_letter_code
_entity_poly.pdbx_strand_id
1 'polypeptide(L)'
;AHRMDEPIQVLEPFIYDACANFIMTLLFLGSLLLFADAPFTEQSALYSITRSGKAAWILGKIIYLLIAALIYVAVAAVSTVLYAIKDAFAGNIWSTPFYDMVVKNAAVNDYRMGMDNKAILVNFSPYAAFAVSFMLSVCYLFVNGLLLFAINIGGNRILGFAVVSAVHCFGYLFSGYSFSRILPFTHALLSNHSFVGAFGNASGPGVIESFIYFLLMIVFLCTVIYQRSQNIDFRISVGTKQ
;
A
#
# COMPACT_ATOMS: atom_id res chain seq x y z
N ALA A 1 -5.45 -24.27 23.01
CA ALA A 1 -6.81 -23.73 23.23
C ALA A 1 -6.96 -22.89 24.51
N HIS A 2 -5.91 -22.66 25.31
CA HIS A 2 -6.06 -22.09 26.67
C HIS A 2 -5.38 -20.71 26.88
N ARG A 3 -5.05 -19.96 25.82
CA ARG A 3 -4.36 -18.65 25.96
C ARG A 3 -5.03 -17.51 25.19
N MET A 4 -6.31 -17.63 24.87
CA MET A 4 -7.07 -16.53 24.23
C MET A 4 -7.82 -15.65 25.23
N ASP A 5 -7.59 -15.82 26.55
CA ASP A 5 -8.26 -15.00 27.57
C ASP A 5 -7.49 -13.72 27.94
N GLU A 6 -6.30 -13.51 27.37
CA GLU A 6 -5.54 -12.28 27.60
C GLU A 6 -5.87 -11.22 26.52
N PRO A 7 -6.13 -9.95 26.95
CA PRO A 7 -6.47 -8.90 26.02
C PRO A 7 -5.32 -8.58 25.07
N ILE A 8 -5.65 -8.31 23.81
CA ILE A 8 -4.68 -7.86 22.78
C ILE A 8 -4.63 -6.34 22.72
N GLN A 9 -3.54 -5.78 22.22
CA GLN A 9 -3.48 -4.34 21.98
C GLN A 9 -4.29 -4.00 20.71
N VAL A 10 -5.10 -2.94 20.77
CA VAL A 10 -6.13 -2.61 19.77
C VAL A 10 -5.60 -2.40 18.33
N LEU A 11 -4.35 -2.03 18.15
CA LEU A 11 -3.73 -1.80 16.82
C LEU A 11 -2.94 -3.01 16.29
N GLU A 12 -2.67 -4.02 17.12
CA GLU A 12 -1.91 -5.21 16.71
C GLU A 12 -2.52 -5.96 15.53
N PRO A 13 -3.85 -6.13 15.42
CA PRO A 13 -4.44 -6.80 14.26
C PRO A 13 -4.11 -6.08 12.94
N PHE A 14 -4.20 -4.75 12.92
CA PHE A 14 -3.81 -4.00 11.72
C PHE A 14 -2.31 -4.12 11.40
N ILE A 15 -1.46 -4.04 12.43
CA ILE A 15 0.00 -4.20 12.24
C ILE A 15 0.31 -5.57 11.65
N TYR A 16 -0.35 -6.62 12.16
CA TYR A 16 -0.21 -7.98 11.63
C TYR A 16 -0.64 -8.07 10.17
N ASP A 17 -1.82 -7.55 9.85
CA ASP A 17 -2.38 -7.55 8.50
C ASP A 17 -1.51 -6.77 7.51
N ALA A 18 -1.02 -5.59 7.91
CA ALA A 18 -0.14 -4.76 7.09
C ALA A 18 1.27 -5.35 6.92
N CYS A 19 1.68 -6.28 7.78
CA CYS A 19 2.95 -7.02 7.68
C CYS A 19 2.81 -8.34 6.93
N ALA A 20 1.59 -8.85 6.73
CA ALA A 20 1.34 -10.12 6.09
C ALA A 20 1.26 -9.97 4.56
N ASN A 21 2.12 -10.69 3.83
CA ASN A 21 2.18 -10.65 2.36
C ASN A 21 0.81 -10.92 1.71
N PHE A 22 0.07 -11.90 2.22
CA PHE A 22 -1.25 -12.28 1.67
C PHE A 22 -2.29 -11.18 1.87
N ILE A 23 -2.39 -10.61 3.08
CA ILE A 23 -3.35 -9.56 3.38
C ILE A 23 -3.02 -8.28 2.60
N MET A 24 -1.74 -7.92 2.51
CA MET A 24 -1.33 -6.79 1.66
C MET A 24 -1.71 -7.00 0.19
N THR A 25 -1.68 -8.26 -0.30
CA THR A 25 -2.15 -8.58 -1.66
C THR A 25 -3.66 -8.37 -1.80
N LEU A 26 -4.46 -8.75 -0.80
CA LEU A 26 -5.90 -8.47 -0.80
C LEU A 26 -6.20 -6.97 -0.77
N LEU A 27 -5.48 -6.21 0.06
CA LEU A 27 -5.58 -4.74 0.08
C LEU A 27 -5.22 -4.14 -1.28
N PHE A 28 -4.16 -4.64 -1.92
CA PHE A 28 -3.79 -4.22 -3.26
C PHE A 28 -4.90 -4.51 -4.29
N LEU A 29 -5.44 -5.73 -4.32
CA LEU A 29 -6.51 -6.10 -5.25
C LEU A 29 -7.74 -5.20 -5.09
N GLY A 30 -8.17 -4.92 -3.85
CA GLY A 30 -9.26 -3.99 -3.59
C GLY A 30 -8.95 -2.57 -4.07
N SER A 31 -7.74 -2.07 -3.86
CA SER A 31 -7.31 -0.76 -4.35
C SER A 31 -7.23 -0.72 -5.88
N LEU A 32 -6.82 -1.82 -6.51
CA LEU A 32 -6.76 -1.93 -7.96
C LEU A 32 -8.15 -1.80 -8.59
N LEU A 33 -9.17 -2.40 -7.97
CA LEU A 33 -10.56 -2.22 -8.38
C LEU A 33 -11.03 -0.77 -8.18
N LEU A 34 -10.65 -0.15 -7.07
CA LEU A 34 -11.01 1.25 -6.78
C LEU A 34 -10.38 2.23 -7.78
N PHE A 35 -9.16 1.96 -8.23
CA PHE A 35 -8.40 2.83 -9.14
C PHE A 35 -8.47 2.40 -10.61
N ALA A 36 -9.16 1.31 -10.95
CA ALA A 36 -9.18 0.72 -12.30
C ALA A 36 -9.52 1.74 -13.41
N ASP A 37 -10.44 2.64 -13.13
CA ASP A 37 -10.91 3.65 -14.08
C ASP A 37 -10.13 4.98 -14.05
N ALA A 38 -9.06 5.08 -13.21
CA ALA A 38 -8.23 6.29 -13.23
C ALA A 38 -7.66 6.50 -14.67
N PRO A 39 -7.70 7.71 -15.18
CA PRO A 39 -7.97 9.03 -14.60
C PRO A 39 -9.45 9.45 -14.49
N PHE A 40 -10.41 8.53 -14.53
CA PHE A 40 -11.85 8.81 -14.40
C PHE A 40 -12.32 9.86 -15.41
N THR A 41 -12.04 9.60 -16.69
CA THR A 41 -12.40 10.47 -17.82
C THR A 41 -13.87 10.26 -18.18
N GLU A 42 -14.73 11.02 -17.52
CA GLU A 42 -16.14 11.15 -17.88
C GLU A 42 -16.33 12.27 -18.92
N GLN A 43 -17.52 12.34 -19.55
CA GLN A 43 -17.86 13.44 -20.47
C GLN A 43 -17.72 14.83 -19.80
N SER A 44 -17.97 14.91 -18.50
CA SER A 44 -17.78 16.12 -17.67
C SER A 44 -16.31 16.55 -17.54
N ALA A 45 -15.36 15.65 -17.77
CA ALA A 45 -13.93 15.96 -17.66
C ALA A 45 -13.48 17.04 -18.65
N LEU A 46 -14.08 17.08 -19.84
CA LEU A 46 -13.79 18.11 -20.84
C LEU A 46 -14.16 19.51 -20.37
N TYR A 47 -15.35 19.67 -19.78
CA TYR A 47 -15.77 20.95 -19.20
C TYR A 47 -14.84 21.38 -18.06
N SER A 48 -14.39 20.43 -17.26
CA SER A 48 -13.44 20.70 -16.18
C SER A 48 -12.07 21.13 -16.73
N ILE A 49 -11.56 20.45 -17.75
CA ILE A 49 -10.27 20.76 -18.39
C ILE A 49 -10.31 22.13 -19.10
N THR A 50 -11.40 22.46 -19.80
CA THR A 50 -11.55 23.75 -20.48
C THR A 50 -11.65 24.91 -19.50
N ARG A 51 -12.24 24.69 -18.32
CA ARG A 51 -12.44 25.71 -17.30
C ARG A 51 -11.22 25.93 -16.41
N SER A 52 -10.57 24.84 -15.96
CA SER A 52 -9.48 24.90 -14.98
C SER A 52 -8.08 24.72 -15.57
N GLY A 53 -7.99 24.30 -16.82
CA GLY A 53 -6.76 23.91 -17.48
C GLY A 53 -6.31 22.48 -17.18
N LYS A 54 -5.50 21.90 -18.08
CA LYS A 54 -5.01 20.51 -18.00
C LYS A 54 -4.22 20.25 -16.68
N ALA A 55 -3.34 21.17 -16.29
CA ALA A 55 -2.49 21.00 -15.11
C ALA A 55 -3.29 20.93 -13.81
N ALA A 56 -4.26 21.82 -13.62
CA ALA A 56 -5.13 21.83 -12.45
C ALA A 56 -6.01 20.58 -12.38
N TRP A 57 -6.53 20.12 -13.53
CA TRP A 57 -7.30 18.88 -13.60
C TRP A 57 -6.48 17.66 -13.19
N ILE A 58 -5.23 17.53 -13.68
CA ILE A 58 -4.32 16.43 -13.32
C ILE A 58 -3.99 16.47 -11.84
N LEU A 59 -3.63 17.64 -11.31
CA LEU A 59 -3.35 17.80 -9.89
C LEU A 59 -4.55 17.37 -9.04
N GLY A 60 -5.75 17.76 -9.42
CA GLY A 60 -6.98 17.32 -8.75
C GLY A 60 -7.15 15.80 -8.75
N LYS A 61 -6.80 15.10 -9.85
CA LYS A 61 -6.85 13.63 -9.93
C LYS A 61 -5.77 12.97 -9.08
N ILE A 62 -4.56 13.53 -9.03
CA ILE A 62 -3.48 13.04 -8.16
C ILE A 62 -3.88 13.17 -6.68
N ILE A 63 -4.43 14.33 -6.28
CA ILE A 63 -4.92 14.55 -4.91
C ILE A 63 -6.06 13.59 -4.59
N TYR A 64 -6.99 13.37 -5.52
CA TYR A 64 -8.07 12.40 -5.36
C TYR A 64 -7.54 10.99 -5.09
N LEU A 65 -6.54 10.51 -5.86
CA LEU A 65 -5.93 9.20 -5.65
C LEU A 65 -5.25 9.08 -4.28
N LEU A 66 -4.59 10.15 -3.82
CA LEU A 66 -3.98 10.17 -2.49
C LEU A 66 -5.03 10.06 -1.37
N ILE A 67 -6.09 10.88 -1.47
CA ILE A 67 -7.18 10.87 -0.48
C ILE A 67 -7.90 9.51 -0.50
N ALA A 68 -8.15 8.95 -1.67
CA ALA A 68 -8.81 7.65 -1.81
C ALA A 68 -7.94 6.52 -1.23
N ALA A 69 -6.63 6.52 -1.45
CA ALA A 69 -5.70 5.56 -0.83
C ALA A 69 -5.70 5.69 0.70
N LEU A 70 -5.67 6.93 1.21
CA LEU A 70 -5.70 7.20 2.65
C LEU A 70 -7.00 6.72 3.29
N ILE A 71 -8.15 7.04 2.70
CA ILE A 71 -9.46 6.59 3.20
C ILE A 71 -9.55 5.06 3.14
N TYR A 72 -9.09 4.44 2.06
CA TYR A 72 -9.15 2.99 1.91
C TYR A 72 -8.35 2.25 3.00
N VAL A 73 -7.11 2.67 3.27
CA VAL A 73 -6.29 2.10 4.35
C VAL A 73 -6.87 2.43 5.73
N ALA A 74 -7.43 3.64 5.91
CA ALA A 74 -8.09 4.02 7.16
C ALA A 74 -9.30 3.13 7.45
N VAL A 75 -10.12 2.82 6.42
CA VAL A 75 -11.27 1.89 6.57
C VAL A 75 -10.78 0.50 6.95
N ALA A 76 -9.71 -0.01 6.33
CA ALA A 76 -9.10 -1.28 6.71
C ALA A 76 -8.63 -1.27 8.19
N ALA A 77 -7.92 -0.22 8.61
CA ALA A 77 -7.45 -0.07 9.98
C ALA A 77 -8.61 0.02 10.99
N VAL A 78 -9.63 0.80 10.69
CA VAL A 78 -10.83 0.90 11.55
C VAL A 78 -11.54 -0.44 11.63
N SER A 79 -11.63 -1.19 10.54
CA SER A 79 -12.27 -2.52 10.55
C SER A 79 -11.56 -3.50 11.47
N THR A 80 -10.22 -3.51 11.49
CA THR A 80 -9.46 -4.37 12.41
C THR A 80 -9.60 -3.93 13.87
N VAL A 81 -9.64 -2.62 14.15
CA VAL A 81 -9.91 -2.07 15.48
C VAL A 81 -11.30 -2.48 15.98
N LEU A 82 -12.34 -2.33 15.15
CA LEU A 82 -13.71 -2.71 15.50
C LEU A 82 -13.85 -4.21 15.77
N TYR A 83 -13.12 -5.04 15.03
CA TYR A 83 -13.08 -6.47 15.26
C TYR A 83 -12.48 -6.82 16.62
N ALA A 84 -11.41 -6.13 17.02
CA ALA A 84 -10.67 -6.40 18.24
C ALA A 84 -11.25 -5.75 19.50
N ILE A 85 -12.09 -4.73 19.37
CA ILE A 85 -12.46 -3.80 20.46
C ILE A 85 -13.02 -4.45 21.74
N LYS A 86 -13.63 -5.63 21.60
CA LYS A 86 -14.25 -6.34 22.75
C LYS A 86 -13.21 -6.88 23.73
N ASP A 87 -12.07 -7.34 23.19
CA ASP A 87 -11.06 -8.05 23.96
C ASP A 87 -9.70 -7.32 23.89
N ALA A 88 -9.74 -6.01 23.59
CA ALA A 88 -8.54 -5.21 23.39
C ALA A 88 -8.35 -4.14 24.47
N PHE A 89 -7.09 -3.82 24.73
CA PHE A 89 -6.71 -2.67 25.54
C PHE A 89 -6.02 -1.58 24.69
N ALA A 90 -6.18 -0.35 25.13
CA ALA A 90 -5.50 0.80 24.54
C ALA A 90 -4.25 1.14 25.37
N GLY A 91 -3.09 0.64 24.97
CA GLY A 91 -1.82 0.90 25.63
C GLY A 91 -0.67 0.86 24.62
N ASN A 92 0.45 1.52 24.90
CA ASN A 92 1.62 1.50 24.00
C ASN A 92 2.59 0.39 24.38
N ILE A 93 2.06 -0.79 24.66
CA ILE A 93 2.80 -1.98 25.09
C ILE A 93 2.27 -3.16 24.25
N TRP A 94 3.16 -3.99 23.75
CA TRP A 94 2.82 -5.22 23.04
C TRP A 94 2.11 -6.20 23.97
N SER A 95 1.04 -6.82 23.48
CA SER A 95 0.31 -7.83 24.24
C SER A 95 1.11 -9.13 24.33
N THR A 96 0.95 -9.88 25.42
CA THR A 96 1.58 -11.20 25.59
C THR A 96 1.16 -12.17 24.47
N PRO A 97 -0.15 -12.26 24.10
CA PRO A 97 -0.58 -13.13 23.01
C PRO A 97 0.10 -12.81 21.67
N PHE A 98 0.23 -11.52 21.34
CA PHE A 98 0.85 -11.10 20.10
C PHE A 98 2.36 -11.39 20.10
N TYR A 99 3.03 -11.09 21.20
CA TYR A 99 4.44 -11.42 21.39
C TYR A 99 4.69 -12.94 21.26
N ASP A 100 3.89 -13.77 21.92
CA ASP A 100 3.99 -15.22 21.84
C ASP A 100 3.73 -15.73 20.41
N MET A 101 2.76 -15.17 19.72
CA MET A 101 2.47 -15.51 18.32
C MET A 101 3.66 -15.23 17.41
N VAL A 102 4.26 -14.04 17.51
CA VAL A 102 5.38 -13.65 16.65
C VAL A 102 6.66 -14.39 17.01
N VAL A 103 6.94 -14.65 18.31
CA VAL A 103 8.19 -15.24 18.77
C VAL A 103 8.16 -16.76 18.78
N LYS A 104 7.05 -17.36 19.25
CA LYS A 104 6.96 -18.83 19.45
C LYS A 104 6.44 -19.57 18.23
N ASN A 105 5.54 -18.98 17.46
CA ASN A 105 4.95 -19.61 16.28
C ASN A 105 5.80 -19.46 15.01
N ALA A 106 6.87 -18.69 15.04
CA ALA A 106 7.82 -18.64 13.94
C ALA A 106 8.44 -20.01 13.56
N ALA A 107 8.41 -20.97 14.50
CA ALA A 107 8.87 -22.35 14.27
C ALA A 107 7.79 -23.27 13.64
N VAL A 108 6.53 -22.86 13.64
CA VAL A 108 5.36 -23.64 13.17
C VAL A 108 4.78 -23.08 11.87
N ASN A 109 5.23 -21.90 11.45
CA ASN A 109 4.71 -21.22 10.26
C ASN A 109 5.29 -21.80 8.95
N ASP A 110 4.89 -23.01 8.64
CA ASP A 110 4.98 -23.56 7.28
C ASP A 110 4.03 -22.86 6.30
N TYR A 111 3.15 -22.03 6.83
CA TYR A 111 2.25 -21.18 6.06
C TYR A 111 2.76 -19.74 6.14
N ARG A 112 3.24 -19.21 5.02
CA ARG A 112 3.71 -17.82 4.78
C ARG A 112 2.71 -16.71 5.14
N MET A 113 1.89 -16.92 6.17
CA MET A 113 0.84 -16.01 6.63
C MET A 113 1.25 -15.20 7.87
N GLY A 114 2.43 -15.45 8.44
CA GLY A 114 2.87 -14.84 9.68
C GLY A 114 3.70 -13.57 9.47
N MET A 115 3.80 -12.80 10.55
CA MET A 115 4.74 -11.72 10.67
C MET A 115 6.12 -12.30 11.04
N ASP A 116 7.00 -12.46 10.07
CA ASP A 116 8.28 -13.14 10.25
C ASP A 116 9.35 -12.31 10.97
N ASN A 117 9.11 -11.00 11.13
CA ASN A 117 10.14 -10.09 11.63
C ASN A 117 9.96 -9.73 13.12
N LYS A 118 10.58 -10.55 13.99
CA LYS A 118 10.63 -10.32 15.44
C LYS A 118 11.27 -8.98 15.83
N ALA A 119 12.10 -8.42 14.96
CA ALA A 119 12.79 -7.17 15.22
C ALA A 119 11.81 -5.98 15.32
N ILE A 120 10.60 -6.07 14.76
CA ILE A 120 9.57 -5.04 14.92
C ILE A 120 9.18 -4.87 16.38
N LEU A 121 9.02 -5.98 17.13
CA LEU A 121 8.66 -5.95 18.55
C LEU A 121 9.71 -5.28 19.43
N VAL A 122 10.97 -5.33 19.02
CA VAL A 122 12.08 -4.77 19.77
C VAL A 122 12.34 -3.31 19.41
N ASN A 123 12.19 -2.96 18.14
CA ASN A 123 12.55 -1.64 17.62
C ASN A 123 11.39 -0.62 17.60
N PHE A 124 10.14 -1.08 17.69
CA PHE A 124 8.98 -0.22 17.66
C PHE A 124 8.04 -0.46 18.84
N SER A 125 7.45 0.60 19.35
CA SER A 125 6.24 0.49 20.15
C SER A 125 5.04 0.23 19.24
N PRO A 126 3.91 -0.34 19.72
CA PRO A 126 2.71 -0.59 18.92
C PRO A 126 2.21 0.63 18.13
N TYR A 127 2.19 1.82 18.77
CA TYR A 127 1.75 3.04 18.10
C TYR A 127 2.70 3.47 16.97
N ALA A 128 4.01 3.33 17.17
CA ALA A 128 5.00 3.63 16.14
C ALA A 128 4.93 2.61 14.99
N ALA A 129 4.82 1.32 15.30
CA ALA A 129 4.66 0.27 14.30
C ALA A 129 3.39 0.47 13.46
N PHE A 130 2.27 0.81 14.10
CA PHE A 130 1.02 1.15 13.42
C PHE A 130 1.20 2.35 12.48
N ALA A 131 1.75 3.46 12.97
CA ALA A 131 1.91 4.67 12.16
C ALA A 131 2.80 4.43 10.92
N VAL A 132 3.92 3.70 11.10
CA VAL A 132 4.81 3.36 9.99
C VAL A 132 4.14 2.41 9.01
N SER A 133 3.52 1.32 9.47
CA SER A 133 2.81 0.37 8.61
C SER A 133 1.67 1.01 7.85
N PHE A 134 0.88 1.88 8.50
CA PHE A 134 -0.19 2.64 7.88
C PHE A 134 0.34 3.55 6.76
N MET A 135 1.38 4.34 7.03
CA MET A 135 1.97 5.24 6.04
C MET A 135 2.60 4.50 4.87
N LEU A 136 3.32 3.40 5.11
CA LEU A 136 3.89 2.57 4.04
C LEU A 136 2.80 1.99 3.15
N SER A 137 1.69 1.49 3.74
CA SER A 137 0.54 0.99 2.99
C SER A 137 -0.10 2.08 2.13
N VAL A 138 -0.32 3.28 2.67
CA VAL A 138 -0.85 4.43 1.92
C VAL A 138 0.08 4.80 0.75
N CYS A 139 1.38 4.93 1.01
CA CYS A 139 2.36 5.25 -0.03
C CYS A 139 2.37 4.21 -1.15
N TYR A 140 2.33 2.93 -0.78
CA TYR A 140 2.31 1.82 -1.73
C TYR A 140 1.07 1.86 -2.62
N LEU A 141 -0.13 1.97 -2.05
CA LEU A 141 -1.37 2.01 -2.82
C LEU A 141 -1.46 3.27 -3.67
N PHE A 142 -0.98 4.40 -3.15
CA PHE A 142 -0.92 5.64 -3.92
C PHE A 142 0.02 5.54 -5.13
N VAL A 143 1.21 4.97 -4.97
CA VAL A 143 2.15 4.73 -6.08
C VAL A 143 1.55 3.80 -7.13
N ASN A 144 0.85 2.73 -6.74
CA ASN A 144 0.14 1.86 -7.68
C ASN A 144 -0.99 2.60 -8.41
N GLY A 145 -1.74 3.45 -7.72
CA GLY A 145 -2.75 4.33 -8.33
C GLY A 145 -2.15 5.30 -9.33
N LEU A 146 -1.01 5.93 -9.02
CA LEU A 146 -0.28 6.80 -9.94
C LEU A 146 0.28 6.05 -11.16
N LEU A 147 0.81 4.85 -10.96
CA LEU A 147 1.31 4.01 -12.05
C LEU A 147 0.17 3.65 -13.01
N LEU A 148 -0.97 3.25 -12.45
CA LEU A 148 -2.17 2.96 -13.22
C LEU A 148 -2.67 4.19 -13.98
N PHE A 149 -2.71 5.36 -13.34
CA PHE A 149 -3.02 6.63 -13.98
C PHE A 149 -2.05 6.95 -15.12
N ALA A 150 -0.73 6.82 -14.88
CA ALA A 150 0.29 7.12 -15.88
C ALA A 150 0.16 6.26 -17.15
N ILE A 151 -0.28 5.01 -17.03
CA ILE A 151 -0.47 4.10 -18.16
C ILE A 151 -1.81 4.38 -18.86
N ASN A 152 -2.87 4.51 -18.07
CA ASN A 152 -4.24 4.66 -18.57
C ASN A 152 -4.49 6.00 -19.29
N ILE A 153 -3.73 7.04 -18.96
CA ILE A 153 -3.84 8.35 -19.62
C ILE A 153 -3.60 8.25 -21.14
N GLY A 154 -2.91 7.20 -21.61
CA GLY A 154 -2.73 6.85 -23.02
C GLY A 154 -3.93 6.13 -23.66
N GLY A 155 -5.01 5.88 -22.92
CA GLY A 155 -6.27 5.30 -23.42
C GLY A 155 -6.40 3.78 -23.30
N ASN A 156 -5.40 3.05 -22.81
CA ASN A 156 -5.47 1.58 -22.66
C ASN A 156 -5.57 1.15 -21.20
N ARG A 157 -6.80 1.11 -20.67
CA ARG A 157 -7.08 0.72 -19.27
C ARG A 157 -6.71 -0.73 -18.96
N ILE A 158 -6.91 -1.64 -19.92
CA ILE A 158 -6.56 -3.06 -19.74
C ILE A 158 -5.06 -3.23 -19.56
N LEU A 159 -4.27 -2.49 -20.34
CA LEU A 159 -2.81 -2.49 -20.22
C LEU A 159 -2.36 -1.98 -18.85
N GLY A 160 -2.95 -0.87 -18.39
CA GLY A 160 -2.65 -0.33 -17.05
C GLY A 160 -2.90 -1.34 -15.94
N PHE A 161 -4.10 -1.95 -15.95
CA PHE A 161 -4.46 -2.99 -15.00
C PHE A 161 -3.48 -4.17 -15.05
N ALA A 162 -3.17 -4.69 -16.25
CA ALA A 162 -2.28 -5.82 -16.44
C ALA A 162 -0.85 -5.53 -15.94
N VAL A 163 -0.30 -4.36 -16.28
CA VAL A 163 1.06 -3.97 -15.87
C VAL A 163 1.15 -3.79 -14.36
N VAL A 164 0.21 -3.08 -13.73
CA VAL A 164 0.24 -2.85 -12.27
C VAL A 164 0.06 -4.17 -11.52
N SER A 165 -0.83 -5.06 -11.98
CA SER A 165 -0.98 -6.40 -11.42
C SER A 165 0.28 -7.24 -11.59
N ALA A 166 0.93 -7.18 -12.74
CA ALA A 166 2.18 -7.90 -12.98
C ALA A 166 3.31 -7.42 -12.06
N VAL A 167 3.47 -6.10 -11.88
CA VAL A 167 4.47 -5.52 -10.95
C VAL A 167 4.21 -5.98 -9.52
N HIS A 168 2.94 -5.99 -9.07
CA HIS A 168 2.58 -6.50 -7.75
C HIS A 168 2.88 -7.99 -7.60
N CYS A 169 2.40 -8.84 -8.53
CA CYS A 169 2.64 -10.29 -8.50
C CYS A 169 4.14 -10.61 -8.50
N PHE A 170 4.91 -9.88 -9.29
CA PHE A 170 6.35 -10.05 -9.32
C PHE A 170 6.98 -9.67 -7.97
N GLY A 171 6.55 -8.56 -7.37
CA GLY A 171 6.97 -8.15 -6.02
C GLY A 171 6.63 -9.19 -4.95
N TYR A 172 5.43 -9.74 -5.00
CA TYR A 172 4.98 -10.78 -4.08
C TYR A 172 5.80 -12.07 -4.21
N LEU A 173 5.99 -12.57 -5.44
CA LEU A 173 6.71 -13.82 -5.70
C LEU A 173 8.19 -13.74 -5.33
N PHE A 174 8.80 -12.59 -5.52
CA PHE A 174 10.24 -12.40 -5.33
C PHE A 174 10.62 -11.60 -4.08
N SER A 175 9.69 -11.41 -3.14
CA SER A 175 9.92 -10.60 -1.92
C SER A 175 11.09 -11.07 -1.04
N GLY A 176 11.49 -12.35 -1.14
CA GLY A 176 12.62 -12.92 -0.37
C GLY A 176 14.00 -12.80 -1.04
N TYR A 177 14.10 -12.25 -2.24
CA TYR A 177 15.36 -12.17 -2.99
C TYR A 177 16.02 -10.81 -2.85
N SER A 178 17.35 -10.73 -2.93
CA SER A 178 18.11 -9.48 -2.76
C SER A 178 17.72 -8.37 -3.78
N PHE A 179 17.34 -8.75 -5.00
CA PHE A 179 16.91 -7.79 -6.02
C PHE A 179 15.49 -7.21 -5.75
N SER A 180 14.73 -7.82 -4.85
CA SER A 180 13.39 -7.33 -4.50
C SER A 180 13.38 -5.93 -3.90
N ARG A 181 14.53 -5.42 -3.44
CA ARG A 181 14.71 -4.03 -3.01
C ARG A 181 14.32 -2.98 -4.06
N ILE A 182 14.27 -3.37 -5.35
CA ILE A 182 13.84 -2.45 -6.43
C ILE A 182 12.30 -2.39 -6.53
N LEU A 183 11.60 -3.39 -5.97
CA LEU A 183 10.17 -3.55 -6.14
C LEU A 183 9.37 -2.82 -5.05
N PRO A 184 8.33 -2.06 -5.43
CA PRO A 184 7.51 -1.29 -4.48
C PRO A 184 6.89 -2.15 -3.36
N PHE A 185 6.56 -3.41 -3.67
CA PHE A 185 5.97 -4.35 -2.71
C PHE A 185 6.87 -4.60 -1.50
N THR A 186 8.19 -4.74 -1.70
CA THR A 186 9.15 -4.99 -0.61
C THR A 186 9.22 -3.82 0.37
N HIS A 187 9.06 -2.59 -0.15
CA HIS A 187 9.03 -1.36 0.65
C HIS A 187 7.70 -1.13 1.36
N ALA A 188 6.64 -1.83 0.98
CA ALA A 188 5.31 -1.63 1.55
C ALA A 188 5.14 -2.31 2.91
N LEU A 189 5.78 -3.47 3.11
CA LEU A 189 5.61 -4.28 4.33
C LEU A 189 6.72 -3.98 5.34
N LEU A 190 6.33 -3.54 6.53
CA LEU A 190 7.28 -3.31 7.62
C LEU A 190 8.07 -4.59 8.00
N SER A 191 7.48 -5.78 7.82
CA SER A 191 8.14 -7.07 8.03
C SER A 191 9.36 -7.32 7.14
N ASN A 192 9.43 -6.70 5.96
CA ASN A 192 10.52 -6.87 5.00
C ASN A 192 11.72 -5.94 5.27
N HIS A 193 11.60 -5.04 6.25
CA HIS A 193 12.65 -4.07 6.53
C HIS A 193 13.80 -4.65 7.36
N SER A 194 14.99 -4.11 7.13
CA SER A 194 16.17 -4.40 7.93
C SER A 194 16.17 -3.54 9.20
N PHE A 195 16.40 -4.17 10.34
CA PHE A 195 16.56 -3.49 11.63
C PHE A 195 17.92 -3.82 12.22
N VAL A 196 18.49 -2.85 12.94
CA VAL A 196 19.75 -3.05 13.67
C VAL A 196 19.46 -3.90 14.91
N GLY A 197 20.08 -5.07 15.02
CA GLY A 197 19.96 -5.96 16.19
C GLY A 197 19.95 -7.45 15.86
N ALA A 198 19.88 -8.28 16.89
CA ALA A 198 20.04 -9.74 16.80
C ALA A 198 18.95 -10.48 16.00
N PHE A 199 17.85 -9.81 15.68
CA PHE A 199 16.70 -10.39 14.96
C PHE A 199 16.39 -9.68 13.63
N GLY A 200 17.28 -8.79 13.17
CA GLY A 200 17.06 -8.02 11.95
C GLY A 200 17.31 -8.84 10.69
N ASN A 201 16.49 -8.62 9.67
CA ASN A 201 16.75 -9.10 8.32
C ASN A 201 17.87 -8.24 7.72
N ALA A 202 19.08 -8.78 7.57
CA ALA A 202 20.25 -8.03 7.06
C ALA A 202 20.09 -7.59 5.59
N SER A 203 19.13 -8.14 4.85
CA SER A 203 18.95 -7.96 3.42
C SER A 203 17.81 -7.00 3.01
N GLY A 204 16.96 -6.57 3.95
CA GLY A 204 15.82 -5.66 3.68
C GLY A 204 16.25 -4.20 3.49
N PRO A 205 15.36 -3.35 2.95
CA PRO A 205 15.56 -1.90 2.96
C PRO A 205 15.40 -1.33 4.37
N GLY A 206 16.01 -0.16 4.64
CA GLY A 206 15.72 0.61 5.84
C GLY A 206 14.35 1.31 5.74
N VAL A 207 13.72 1.61 6.88
CA VAL A 207 12.41 2.29 6.88
C VAL A 207 12.50 3.68 6.22
N ILE A 208 13.54 4.45 6.53
CA ILE A 208 13.78 5.76 5.91
C ILE A 208 14.06 5.62 4.42
N GLU A 209 14.82 4.61 4.01
CA GLU A 209 15.07 4.30 2.60
C GLU A 209 13.76 4.05 1.84
N SER A 210 12.81 3.37 2.46
CA SER A 210 11.51 3.09 1.84
C SER A 210 10.65 4.34 1.66
N PHE A 211 10.67 5.27 2.61
CA PHE A 211 10.00 6.56 2.43
C PHE A 211 10.65 7.41 1.33
N ILE A 212 11.98 7.42 1.26
CA ILE A 212 12.72 8.10 0.17
C ILE A 212 12.39 7.45 -1.16
N TYR A 213 12.38 6.12 -1.23
CA TYR A 213 12.01 5.37 -2.43
C TYR A 213 10.60 5.74 -2.92
N PHE A 214 9.59 5.72 -2.03
CA PHE A 214 8.23 6.11 -2.40
C PHE A 214 8.15 7.57 -2.83
N LEU A 215 8.85 8.48 -2.17
CA LEU A 215 8.89 9.89 -2.55
C LEU A 215 9.45 10.07 -3.97
N LEU A 216 10.56 9.40 -4.29
CA LEU A 216 11.16 9.44 -5.62
C LEU A 216 10.23 8.86 -6.68
N MET A 217 9.57 7.73 -6.39
CA MET A 217 8.58 7.11 -7.28
C MET A 217 7.38 8.04 -7.52
N ILE A 218 6.88 8.71 -6.49
CA ILE A 218 5.76 9.68 -6.61
C ILE A 218 6.17 10.83 -7.52
N VAL A 219 7.34 11.45 -7.27
CA VAL A 219 7.84 12.57 -8.09
C VAL A 219 8.04 12.13 -9.55
N PHE A 220 8.64 10.96 -9.77
CA PHE A 220 8.84 10.41 -11.10
C PHE A 220 7.50 10.18 -11.83
N LEU A 221 6.54 9.50 -11.20
CA LEU A 221 5.24 9.22 -11.80
C LEU A 221 4.42 10.49 -12.06
N CYS A 222 4.44 11.45 -11.14
CA CYS A 222 3.78 12.75 -11.35
C CYS A 222 4.38 13.48 -12.56
N THR A 223 5.70 13.43 -12.73
CA THR A 223 6.39 14.03 -13.91
C THR A 223 5.97 13.34 -15.20
N VAL A 224 5.94 12.01 -15.20
CA VAL A 224 5.49 11.20 -16.37
C VAL A 224 4.03 11.51 -16.71
N ILE A 225 3.15 11.56 -15.72
CA ILE A 225 1.72 11.89 -15.92
C ILE A 225 1.59 13.29 -16.53
N TYR A 226 2.32 14.27 -15.98
CA TYR A 226 2.28 15.64 -16.49
C TYR A 226 2.76 15.71 -17.93
N GLN A 227 3.91 15.11 -18.27
CA GLN A 227 4.45 15.11 -19.64
C GLN A 227 3.51 14.42 -20.63
N ARG A 228 2.99 13.24 -20.27
CA ARG A 228 2.05 12.52 -21.13
C ARG A 228 0.77 13.31 -21.39
N SER A 229 0.27 14.00 -20.37
CA SER A 229 -0.96 14.80 -20.49
C SER A 229 -0.85 15.97 -21.48
N GLN A 230 0.36 16.55 -21.61
CA GLN A 230 0.57 17.65 -22.57
C GLN A 230 0.40 17.18 -24.01
N ASN A 231 0.76 15.93 -24.31
CA ASN A 231 0.73 15.35 -25.65
C ASN A 231 -0.63 14.74 -26.03
N ILE A 232 -1.59 14.72 -25.10
CA ILE A 232 -2.92 14.16 -25.37
C ILE A 232 -3.87 15.28 -25.79
N ASP A 233 -4.32 15.21 -27.05
CA ASP A 233 -5.50 15.92 -27.50
C ASP A 233 -6.74 15.18 -26.94
N PHE A 234 -7.38 15.76 -25.93
CA PHE A 234 -8.67 15.30 -25.45
C PHE A 234 -9.74 15.59 -26.51
N ARG A 235 -9.62 15.01 -27.72
CA ARG A 235 -10.67 15.05 -28.73
C ARG A 235 -11.77 14.11 -28.29
N ILE A 236 -12.95 14.65 -28.13
CA ILE A 236 -14.16 13.84 -28.01
C ILE A 236 -14.27 13.08 -29.33
N SER A 237 -14.17 11.76 -29.32
CA SER A 237 -14.85 10.98 -30.34
C SER A 237 -16.36 11.17 -30.05
N VAL A 238 -16.95 12.19 -30.62
CA VAL A 238 -18.39 12.27 -30.77
C VAL A 238 -18.74 11.04 -31.59
N GLY A 239 -19.17 9.98 -30.89
CA GLY A 239 -19.59 8.76 -31.54
C GLY A 239 -20.73 9.08 -32.49
N THR A 240 -20.41 9.23 -33.73
CA THR A 240 -21.34 9.03 -34.84
C THR A 240 -21.76 7.57 -34.76
N LYS A 241 -22.76 7.29 -33.95
CA LYS A 241 -23.61 6.11 -34.18
C LYS A 241 -24.35 6.37 -35.49
N GLN A 242 -23.87 5.77 -36.57
CA GLN A 242 -24.70 5.40 -37.70
C GLN A 242 -25.28 4.01 -37.44
#